data_b85f1b8622aa594a5378d456f1371fec
#
_entry.id   b85f1b8622aa594a5378d456f1371fec
#
_cell.length_a   1.000
_cell.length_b   1.000
_cell.length_c   1.000
_cell.angle_alpha   90.00
_cell.angle_beta   90.00
_cell.angle_gamma   90.00
#
_symmetry.space_group_name_H-M   'P 1'
#
loop_
_entity.id
_entity.type
_entity.pdbx_description
1 polymer ?
#
loop_
_entity_poly.entity_id
_entity_poly.type
_entity_poly.pdbx_seq_one_letter_code
_entity_poly.pdbx_strand_id
1 'polypeptide(L)'
;MPNAKDAASSPSFNKILVVGNGGSGKTFQMRTLSGRKFAYLFDPAALLSLQGVDIDYEQYLPDVLELDSSLKGFNKNSKSDRPTSTREPTVYMRWVEDLNKRHAEGFFANYDWLCIDSLTLLANAVMDRQMWLNGRYGDIEDLADYRIVGSKISDVFRSICSLPINLYCTGHLNSFQDEKTKRITTQIQLPGKARNMLPLLFSNIWETRSTTDEKAQHVLLTRSEPRGFDGIRTTIQGLTPVVDVTIKNLSQPESFGIGAILRKAQPTNQTAAANSVRPASASTTQPAR
;
A
#
# COMPACT_ATOMS: atom_id res chain seq x y z
N MET A 1 21.54 -17.97 20.95
CA MET A 1 20.43 -18.00 19.98
C MET A 1 19.32 -17.14 20.54
N PRO A 2 18.65 -16.30 19.71
CA PRO A 2 17.49 -15.53 20.18
C PRO A 2 16.37 -16.49 20.62
N ASN A 3 15.67 -16.15 21.70
CA ASN A 3 14.57 -16.93 22.24
C ASN A 3 13.23 -16.18 21.98
N ALA A 4 12.22 -16.90 21.52
CA ALA A 4 10.91 -16.32 21.23
C ALA A 4 10.22 -15.69 22.48
N LYS A 5 10.58 -16.13 23.71
CA LYS A 5 10.13 -15.49 24.95
C LYS A 5 10.63 -14.04 25.09
N ASP A 6 11.83 -13.77 24.53
CA ASP A 6 12.46 -12.46 24.59
C ASP A 6 11.96 -11.54 23.46
N ALA A 7 11.29 -12.10 22.46
CA ALA A 7 10.74 -11.36 21.33
C ALA A 7 9.64 -10.37 21.73
N ALA A 8 8.98 -10.57 22.87
CA ALA A 8 7.99 -9.63 23.42
C ALA A 8 8.61 -8.26 23.79
N SER A 9 9.91 -8.21 24.04
CA SER A 9 10.66 -6.97 24.34
C SER A 9 11.25 -6.28 23.10
N SER A 10 11.20 -6.93 21.94
CA SER A 10 11.71 -6.38 20.69
C SER A 10 10.65 -5.48 20.04
N PRO A 11 11.03 -4.33 19.43
CA PRO A 11 10.09 -3.50 18.71
C PRO A 11 9.42 -4.32 17.60
N SER A 12 8.10 -4.40 17.63
CA SER A 12 7.32 -5.05 16.57
C SER A 12 6.66 -3.97 15.71
N PHE A 13 6.86 -4.05 14.38
CA PHE A 13 6.27 -3.12 13.44
C PHE A 13 5.05 -3.75 12.77
N ASN A 14 3.96 -3.01 12.74
CA ASN A 14 2.75 -3.44 12.04
C ASN A 14 2.97 -3.43 10.53
N LYS A 15 2.64 -4.52 9.85
CA LYS A 15 2.59 -4.59 8.39
C LYS A 15 1.13 -4.83 8.01
N ILE A 16 0.47 -3.77 7.56
CA ILE A 16 -0.98 -3.75 7.34
C ILE A 16 -1.27 -3.61 5.85
N LEU A 17 -2.11 -4.50 5.35
CA LEU A 17 -2.68 -4.41 4.01
C LEU A 17 -4.19 -4.22 4.12
N VAL A 18 -4.68 -3.10 3.61
CA VAL A 18 -6.11 -2.80 3.56
C VAL A 18 -6.59 -2.91 2.12
N VAL A 19 -7.50 -3.84 1.88
CA VAL A 19 -8.07 -4.09 0.56
C VAL A 19 -9.53 -3.66 0.50
N GLY A 20 -10.07 -3.49 -0.70
CA GLY A 20 -11.49 -3.15 -0.91
C GLY A 20 -11.71 -2.47 -2.25
N ASN A 21 -12.97 -2.25 -2.58
CA ASN A 21 -13.37 -1.57 -3.81
C ASN A 21 -13.03 -0.08 -3.80
N GLY A 22 -13.12 0.59 -4.94
CA GLY A 22 -13.05 2.04 -5.02
C GLY A 22 -14.06 2.70 -4.08
N GLY A 23 -13.69 3.79 -3.41
CA GLY A 23 -14.58 4.50 -2.49
C GLY A 23 -14.83 3.83 -1.13
N SER A 24 -14.21 2.67 -0.84
CA SER A 24 -14.41 1.97 0.44
C SER A 24 -13.68 2.61 1.64
N GLY A 25 -12.96 3.72 1.44
CA GLY A 25 -12.31 4.47 2.53
C GLY A 25 -10.88 4.04 2.84
N LYS A 26 -10.24 3.17 2.05
CA LYS A 26 -8.85 2.69 2.28
C LYS A 26 -7.85 3.82 2.53
N THR A 27 -7.73 4.74 1.57
CA THR A 27 -6.85 5.91 1.66
C THR A 27 -7.22 6.81 2.83
N PHE A 28 -8.52 7.00 3.04
CA PHE A 28 -9.05 7.84 4.11
C PHE A 28 -8.67 7.36 5.51
N GLN A 29 -8.47 6.05 5.71
CA GLN A 29 -8.02 5.48 6.98
C GLN A 29 -6.57 5.85 7.34
N MET A 30 -5.74 6.31 6.42
CA MET A 30 -4.40 6.83 6.73
C MET A 30 -4.44 8.02 7.70
N ARG A 31 -5.54 8.80 7.69
CA ARG A 31 -5.78 9.90 8.64
C ARG A 31 -5.76 9.45 10.10
N THR A 32 -6.15 8.20 10.34
CA THR A 32 -6.30 7.64 11.69
C THR A 32 -4.99 7.14 12.30
N LEU A 33 -3.95 6.98 11.49
CA LEU A 33 -2.64 6.52 11.96
C LEU A 33 -1.96 7.61 12.79
N SER A 34 -1.46 7.23 13.97
CA SER A 34 -0.75 8.14 14.88
C SER A 34 0.71 8.29 14.49
N GLY A 35 1.31 9.45 14.81
CA GLY A 35 2.70 9.74 14.53
C GLY A 35 2.96 10.27 13.12
N ARG A 36 4.25 10.44 12.78
CA ARG A 36 4.68 10.97 11.48
C ARG A 36 4.51 9.92 10.38
N LYS A 37 3.95 10.34 9.28
CA LYS A 37 3.60 9.48 8.14
C LYS A 37 4.30 9.97 6.87
N PHE A 38 4.84 9.04 6.09
CA PHE A 38 5.28 9.29 4.73
C PHE A 38 4.51 8.37 3.77
N ALA A 39 4.02 8.90 2.65
CA ALA A 39 3.23 8.16 1.69
C ALA A 39 3.82 8.20 0.27
N TYR A 40 3.91 7.05 -0.36
CA TYR A 40 4.04 6.89 -1.80
C TYR A 40 2.64 6.75 -2.41
N LEU A 41 2.25 7.68 -3.27
CA LEU A 41 0.92 7.76 -3.85
C LEU A 41 0.99 7.47 -5.36
N PHE A 42 0.35 6.38 -5.77
CA PHE A 42 0.20 5.99 -7.18
C PHE A 42 -1.21 6.30 -7.69
N ASP A 43 -2.15 6.60 -6.79
CA ASP A 43 -3.52 6.96 -7.13
C ASP A 43 -3.64 8.49 -7.30
N PRO A 44 -4.10 8.99 -8.49
CA PRO A 44 -4.31 10.42 -8.70
C PRO A 44 -5.30 11.05 -7.72
N ALA A 45 -6.29 10.27 -7.25
CA ALA A 45 -7.32 10.74 -6.34
C ALA A 45 -6.92 10.69 -4.85
N ALA A 46 -5.77 10.09 -4.51
CA ALA A 46 -5.36 9.90 -3.11
C ALA A 46 -5.27 11.21 -2.33
N LEU A 47 -4.74 12.27 -2.94
CA LEU A 47 -4.59 13.58 -2.29
C LEU A 47 -5.92 14.19 -1.85
N LEU A 48 -7.01 13.97 -2.59
CA LEU A 48 -8.34 14.46 -2.19
C LEU A 48 -8.77 13.84 -0.86
N SER A 49 -8.44 12.57 -0.64
CA SER A 49 -8.73 11.86 0.61
C SER A 49 -7.82 12.29 1.76
N LEU A 50 -6.66 12.88 1.48
CA LEU A 50 -5.63 13.24 2.45
C LEU A 50 -5.54 14.75 2.74
N GLN A 51 -6.40 15.58 2.12
CA GLN A 51 -6.43 17.03 2.38
C GLN A 51 -6.56 17.36 3.86
N GLY A 52 -5.66 18.23 4.38
CA GLY A 52 -5.63 18.62 5.79
C GLY A 52 -5.05 17.59 6.76
N VAL A 53 -4.44 16.52 6.25
CA VAL A 53 -3.68 15.54 7.06
C VAL A 53 -2.23 15.97 7.12
N ASP A 54 -1.62 15.86 8.31
CA ASP A 54 -0.17 15.97 8.47
C ASP A 54 0.49 14.66 8.00
N ILE A 55 0.84 14.62 6.70
CA ILE A 55 1.47 13.50 6.02
C ILE A 55 2.40 14.02 4.93
N ASP A 56 3.66 13.64 5.01
CA ASP A 56 4.60 13.89 3.92
C ASP A 56 4.35 12.87 2.80
N TYR A 57 4.41 13.29 1.54
CA TYR A 57 4.12 12.39 0.43
C TYR A 57 4.96 12.64 -0.80
N GLU A 58 5.02 11.62 -1.66
CA GLU A 58 5.54 11.69 -3.02
C GLU A 58 4.55 11.02 -3.97
N GLN A 59 4.23 11.68 -5.09
CA GLN A 59 3.31 11.15 -6.10
C GLN A 59 4.06 10.59 -7.31
N TYR A 60 3.64 9.40 -7.72
CA TYR A 60 4.17 8.69 -8.88
C TYR A 60 3.05 8.44 -9.88
N LEU A 61 2.80 9.44 -10.71
CA LEU A 61 1.77 9.41 -11.74
C LEU A 61 2.41 9.35 -13.13
N PRO A 62 1.73 8.73 -14.12
CA PRO A 62 2.12 8.82 -15.52
C PRO A 62 2.07 10.27 -16.00
N ASP A 63 3.01 10.65 -16.87
CA ASP A 63 3.00 11.95 -17.50
C ASP A 63 1.83 12.05 -18.48
N VAL A 64 0.96 13.04 -18.28
CA VAL A 64 -0.30 13.17 -19.03
C VAL A 64 -0.10 13.81 -20.42
N LEU A 65 0.98 14.56 -20.62
CA LEU A 65 1.12 15.49 -21.75
C LEU A 65 1.39 14.85 -23.11
N GLU A 66 1.49 13.51 -23.22
CA GLU A 66 1.90 12.86 -24.46
C GLU A 66 1.08 11.62 -24.82
N LEU A 67 -0.18 11.55 -24.39
CA LEU A 67 -1.06 10.42 -24.70
C LEU A 67 -1.18 10.16 -26.22
N ASP A 68 -1.24 11.22 -27.03
CA ASP A 68 -1.37 11.09 -28.49
C ASP A 68 -0.08 10.68 -29.19
N SER A 69 1.09 11.03 -28.65
CA SER A 69 2.37 10.63 -29.24
C SER A 69 2.67 9.15 -29.03
N SER A 70 2.09 8.56 -27.98
CA SER A 70 2.28 7.15 -27.62
C SER A 70 1.59 6.18 -28.59
N LEU A 71 0.63 6.65 -29.38
CA LEU A 71 -0.15 5.85 -30.32
C LEU A 71 0.47 5.80 -31.74
N LYS A 72 1.65 6.38 -31.94
CA LYS A 72 2.32 6.42 -33.26
C LYS A 72 3.25 5.23 -33.45
N GLY A 73 2.78 4.20 -34.08
CA GLY A 73 3.62 3.11 -34.55
C GLY A 73 3.02 1.72 -34.34
N PHE A 74 3.14 0.89 -35.38
CA PHE A 74 2.89 -0.54 -35.29
C PHE A 74 4.20 -1.22 -34.92
N ASN A 75 4.23 -1.98 -33.84
CA ASN A 75 5.36 -2.84 -33.52
C ASN A 75 5.21 -4.16 -34.30
N LYS A 76 6.21 -4.54 -35.10
CA LYS A 76 6.25 -5.81 -35.83
C LYS A 76 6.15 -7.05 -34.91
N ASN A 77 6.43 -6.89 -33.63
CA ASN A 77 6.36 -7.94 -32.62
C ASN A 77 5.04 -7.91 -31.85
N SER A 78 4.12 -7.00 -32.15
CA SER A 78 2.81 -6.94 -31.52
C SER A 78 2.02 -8.21 -31.78
N LYS A 79 1.39 -8.74 -30.76
CA LYS A 79 0.46 -9.87 -30.87
C LYS A 79 -0.95 -9.43 -31.25
N SER A 80 -1.19 -8.14 -31.25
CA SER A 80 -2.43 -7.50 -31.69
C SER A 80 -2.11 -6.45 -32.73
N ASP A 81 -3.06 -6.12 -33.62
CA ASP A 81 -2.96 -5.00 -34.55
C ASP A 81 -3.04 -3.63 -33.87
N ARG A 82 -2.75 -3.56 -32.58
CA ARG A 82 -2.78 -2.33 -31.79
C ARG A 82 -1.45 -1.59 -31.90
N PRO A 83 -1.48 -0.26 -32.02
CA PRO A 83 -0.26 0.53 -31.97
C PRO A 83 0.39 0.40 -30.57
N THR A 84 1.70 0.19 -30.56
CA THR A 84 2.49 0.15 -29.31
C THR A 84 3.15 1.50 -29.07
N SER A 85 3.25 1.89 -27.80
CA SER A 85 3.96 3.11 -27.42
C SER A 85 5.47 2.92 -27.49
N THR A 86 6.17 3.88 -28.08
CA THR A 86 7.63 3.96 -28.03
C THR A 86 8.14 4.70 -26.80
N ARG A 87 7.26 5.35 -26.06
CA ARG A 87 7.61 6.12 -24.87
C ARG A 87 7.92 5.20 -23.70
N GLU A 88 9.00 5.53 -23.01
CA GLU A 88 9.40 4.82 -21.79
C GLU A 88 8.51 5.18 -20.61
N PRO A 89 7.81 4.20 -19.96
CA PRO A 89 7.08 4.44 -18.73
C PRO A 89 8.07 4.57 -17.57
N THR A 90 8.11 5.75 -16.94
CA THR A 90 9.12 6.10 -15.93
C THR A 90 8.68 5.92 -14.49
N VAL A 91 7.38 5.77 -14.23
CA VAL A 91 6.78 5.74 -12.89
C VAL A 91 7.47 4.75 -11.95
N TYR A 92 7.58 3.49 -12.38
CA TYR A 92 8.21 2.44 -11.58
C TYR A 92 9.69 2.72 -11.31
N MET A 93 10.44 3.17 -12.32
CA MET A 93 11.87 3.44 -12.18
C MET A 93 12.12 4.60 -11.22
N ARG A 94 11.43 5.72 -11.40
CA ARG A 94 11.53 6.89 -10.49
C ARG A 94 11.23 6.50 -9.05
N TRP A 95 10.20 5.68 -8.84
CA TRP A 95 9.86 5.23 -7.48
C TRP A 95 10.94 4.34 -6.86
N VAL A 96 11.47 3.37 -7.62
CA VAL A 96 12.53 2.47 -7.10
C VAL A 96 13.81 3.25 -6.80
N GLU A 97 14.19 4.19 -7.66
CA GLU A 97 15.35 5.06 -7.45
C GLU A 97 15.19 5.90 -6.18
N ASP A 98 14.03 6.53 -6.00
CA ASP A 98 13.72 7.31 -4.79
C ASP A 98 13.69 6.43 -3.53
N LEU A 99 13.04 5.27 -3.59
CA LEU A 99 12.99 4.31 -2.48
C LEU A 99 14.39 3.90 -2.04
N ASN A 100 15.26 3.54 -2.99
CA ASN A 100 16.64 3.14 -2.72
C ASN A 100 17.46 4.30 -2.12
N LYS A 101 17.35 5.51 -2.69
CA LYS A 101 17.99 6.70 -2.20
C LYS A 101 17.58 6.99 -0.76
N ARG A 102 16.28 7.09 -0.49
CA ARG A 102 15.74 7.36 0.85
C ARG A 102 16.12 6.29 1.86
N HIS A 103 16.16 5.03 1.43
CA HIS A 103 16.62 3.94 2.30
C HIS A 103 18.09 4.09 2.66
N ALA A 104 18.97 4.37 1.69
CA ALA A 104 20.40 4.56 1.91
C ALA A 104 20.70 5.77 2.81
N GLU A 105 19.91 6.84 2.71
CA GLU A 105 20.00 8.05 3.54
C GLU A 105 19.39 7.90 4.94
N GLY A 106 18.79 6.75 5.28
CA GLY A 106 18.12 6.54 6.55
C GLY A 106 16.83 7.36 6.72
N PHE A 107 16.26 7.86 5.63
CA PHE A 107 15.11 8.76 5.61
C PHE A 107 13.92 8.22 6.42
N PHE A 108 13.63 6.92 6.30
CA PHE A 108 12.47 6.30 6.94
C PHE A 108 12.57 6.23 8.47
N ALA A 109 13.76 6.42 9.06
CA ALA A 109 13.92 6.49 10.50
C ALA A 109 13.24 7.74 11.13
N ASN A 110 12.89 8.73 10.31
CA ASN A 110 12.19 9.94 10.75
C ASN A 110 10.66 9.78 10.82
N TYR A 111 10.13 8.62 10.42
CA TYR A 111 8.70 8.37 10.32
C TYR A 111 8.28 7.15 11.14
N ASP A 112 7.05 7.20 11.63
CA ASP A 112 6.41 6.08 12.31
C ASP A 112 5.73 5.14 11.31
N TRP A 113 5.30 5.68 10.16
CA TRP A 113 4.57 4.97 9.13
C TRP A 113 5.11 5.24 7.73
N LEU A 114 5.31 4.16 6.97
CA LEU A 114 5.41 4.18 5.52
C LEU A 114 4.06 3.74 4.95
N CYS A 115 3.46 4.58 4.11
CA CYS A 115 2.19 4.30 3.44
C CYS A 115 2.42 4.10 1.94
N ILE A 116 1.74 3.15 1.31
CA ILE A 116 1.80 2.90 -0.14
C ILE A 116 0.36 2.77 -0.67
N ASP A 117 -0.05 3.72 -1.49
CA ASP A 117 -1.40 3.81 -2.05
C ASP A 117 -1.35 4.00 -3.58
N SER A 118 -1.67 3.00 -4.35
CA SER A 118 -2.07 1.63 -4.03
C SER A 118 -1.13 0.61 -4.69
N LEU A 119 -1.08 -0.58 -4.10
CA LEU A 119 -0.36 -1.73 -4.67
C LEU A 119 -0.83 -2.08 -6.09
N THR A 120 -2.11 -1.90 -6.35
CA THR A 120 -2.72 -2.18 -7.66
C THR A 120 -2.14 -1.27 -8.74
N LEU A 121 -2.07 0.04 -8.48
CA LEU A 121 -1.56 1.00 -9.46
C LEU A 121 -0.03 0.94 -9.57
N LEU A 122 0.66 0.65 -8.48
CA LEU A 122 2.08 0.32 -8.54
C LEU A 122 2.32 -0.91 -9.42
N ALA A 123 1.51 -1.96 -9.29
CA ALA A 123 1.63 -3.16 -10.11
C ALA A 123 1.41 -2.88 -11.60
N ASN A 124 0.49 -1.97 -11.94
CA ASN A 124 0.30 -1.51 -13.31
C ASN A 124 1.56 -0.79 -13.83
N ALA A 125 2.17 0.09 -13.04
CA ALA A 125 3.41 0.78 -13.43
C ALA A 125 4.58 -0.21 -13.65
N VAL A 126 4.66 -1.30 -12.89
CA VAL A 126 5.64 -2.37 -13.11
C VAL A 126 5.33 -3.13 -14.40
N MET A 127 4.05 -3.37 -14.71
CA MET A 127 3.61 -4.02 -15.94
C MET A 127 3.94 -3.16 -17.16
N ASP A 128 3.62 -1.88 -17.12
CA ASP A 128 3.95 -0.93 -18.18
C ASP A 128 5.44 -0.96 -18.49
N ARG A 129 6.29 -0.90 -17.45
CA ARG A 129 7.74 -0.99 -17.62
C ARG A 129 8.17 -2.32 -18.22
N GLN A 130 7.58 -3.43 -17.80
CA GLN A 130 7.89 -4.76 -18.33
C GLN A 130 7.49 -4.88 -19.81
N MET A 131 6.30 -4.41 -20.16
CA MET A 131 5.82 -4.39 -21.56
C MET A 131 6.71 -3.53 -22.46
N TRP A 132 7.15 -2.37 -21.93
CA TRP A 132 8.08 -1.50 -22.67
C TRP A 132 9.44 -2.18 -22.91
N LEU A 133 10.02 -2.83 -21.91
CA LEU A 133 11.28 -3.58 -22.06
C LEU A 133 11.18 -4.70 -23.08
N ASN A 134 9.99 -5.27 -23.27
CA ASN A 134 9.71 -6.27 -24.30
C ASN A 134 9.35 -5.66 -25.67
N GLY A 135 9.37 -4.33 -25.80
CA GLY A 135 8.95 -3.62 -27.02
C GLY A 135 7.46 -3.76 -27.35
N ARG A 136 6.62 -4.03 -26.34
CA ARG A 136 5.18 -4.30 -26.49
C ARG A 136 4.30 -3.39 -25.63
N TYR A 137 4.81 -2.23 -25.20
CA TYR A 137 4.03 -1.31 -24.40
C TYR A 137 2.77 -0.84 -25.12
N GLY A 138 1.61 -1.03 -24.50
CA GLY A 138 0.30 -0.78 -25.10
C GLY A 138 -0.33 -2.00 -25.82
N ASP A 139 0.38 -3.11 -25.92
CA ASP A 139 -0.14 -4.38 -26.43
C ASP A 139 -0.81 -5.21 -25.31
N ILE A 140 -1.25 -6.42 -25.64
CA ILE A 140 -1.84 -7.37 -24.68
C ILE A 140 -0.73 -8.06 -23.90
N GLU A 141 -0.86 -8.09 -22.60
CA GLU A 141 0.04 -8.79 -21.69
C GLU A 141 -0.08 -10.31 -21.86
N ASP A 142 1.02 -11.02 -21.71
CA ASP A 142 1.04 -12.46 -21.71
C ASP A 142 1.39 -13.07 -20.35
N LEU A 143 1.30 -14.39 -20.23
CA LEU A 143 1.59 -15.10 -18.99
C LEU A 143 3.03 -14.89 -18.49
N ALA A 144 3.99 -14.68 -19.40
CA ALA A 144 5.38 -14.41 -19.03
C ALA A 144 5.51 -13.04 -18.38
N ASP A 145 4.83 -12.01 -18.91
CA ASP A 145 4.82 -10.67 -18.33
C ASP A 145 4.25 -10.70 -16.90
N TYR A 146 3.12 -11.36 -16.70
CA TYR A 146 2.52 -11.53 -15.35
C TYR A 146 3.43 -12.24 -14.36
N ARG A 147 4.22 -13.24 -14.82
CA ARG A 147 5.18 -13.95 -13.96
C ARG A 147 6.33 -13.05 -13.53
N ILE A 148 6.91 -12.30 -14.47
CA ILE A 148 8.03 -11.40 -14.22
C ILE A 148 7.59 -10.26 -13.30
N VAL A 149 6.48 -9.61 -13.58
CA VAL A 149 5.93 -8.53 -12.77
C VAL A 149 5.61 -9.01 -11.36
N GLY A 150 4.96 -10.16 -11.23
CA GLY A 150 4.65 -10.77 -9.93
C GLY A 150 5.88 -11.06 -9.09
N SER A 151 6.99 -11.50 -9.72
CA SER A 151 8.27 -11.70 -9.02
C SER A 151 8.87 -10.37 -8.56
N LYS A 152 8.99 -9.38 -9.46
CA LYS A 152 9.56 -8.06 -9.16
C LYS A 152 8.85 -7.39 -7.97
N ILE A 153 7.51 -7.38 -7.98
CA ILE A 153 6.72 -6.81 -6.89
C ILE A 153 6.98 -7.57 -5.58
N SER A 154 6.98 -8.88 -5.62
CA SER A 154 7.22 -9.71 -4.42
C SER A 154 8.59 -9.46 -3.82
N ASP A 155 9.62 -9.31 -4.64
CA ASP A 155 11.00 -9.08 -4.18
C ASP A 155 11.15 -7.69 -3.54
N VAL A 156 10.61 -6.64 -4.16
CA VAL A 156 10.61 -5.28 -3.59
C VAL A 156 9.86 -5.26 -2.26
N PHE A 157 8.69 -5.89 -2.18
CA PHE A 157 7.91 -5.89 -0.94
C PHE A 157 8.52 -6.74 0.18
N ARG A 158 9.28 -7.79 -0.12
CA ARG A 158 10.09 -8.47 0.91
C ARG A 158 11.06 -7.49 1.56
N SER A 159 11.73 -6.66 0.76
CA SER A 159 12.66 -5.64 1.27
C SER A 159 11.93 -4.57 2.08
N ILE A 160 10.81 -4.04 1.58
CA ILE A 160 10.02 -3.02 2.29
C ILE A 160 9.46 -3.57 3.61
N CYS A 161 8.93 -4.79 3.62
CA CYS A 161 8.39 -5.41 4.83
C CYS A 161 9.46 -5.73 5.88
N SER A 162 10.75 -5.83 5.50
CA SER A 162 11.85 -6.01 6.43
C SER A 162 12.30 -4.71 7.10
N LEU A 163 11.88 -3.54 6.60
CA LEU A 163 12.24 -2.26 7.21
C LEU A 163 11.68 -2.12 8.63
N PRO A 164 12.43 -1.52 9.56
CA PRO A 164 11.99 -1.30 10.94
C PRO A 164 11.04 -0.10 11.05
N ILE A 165 9.94 -0.13 10.34
CA ILE A 165 8.89 0.91 10.29
C ILE A 165 7.52 0.26 10.18
N ASN A 166 6.47 0.88 10.70
CA ASN A 166 5.11 0.42 10.42
C ASN A 166 4.78 0.65 8.94
N LEU A 167 4.11 -0.31 8.33
CA LEU A 167 3.74 -0.26 6.91
C LEU A 167 2.22 -0.32 6.77
N TYR A 168 1.67 0.61 6.01
CA TYR A 168 0.28 0.66 5.63
C TYR A 168 0.17 0.64 4.10
N CYS A 169 -0.39 -0.43 3.55
CA CYS A 169 -0.60 -0.55 2.11
C CYS A 169 -2.08 -0.65 1.78
N THR A 170 -2.48 -0.09 0.64
CA THR A 170 -3.82 -0.28 0.11
C THR A 170 -3.79 -1.14 -1.15
N GLY A 171 -4.89 -1.83 -1.42
CA GLY A 171 -5.05 -2.63 -2.64
C GLY A 171 -6.51 -2.70 -3.07
N HIS A 172 -6.75 -2.85 -4.37
CA HIS A 172 -8.09 -3.05 -4.91
C HIS A 172 -8.43 -4.52 -4.96
N LEU A 173 -9.72 -4.83 -4.84
CA LEU A 173 -10.28 -6.15 -5.04
C LEU A 173 -10.90 -6.25 -6.44
N ASN A 174 -10.84 -7.43 -7.00
CA ASN A 174 -11.57 -7.81 -8.20
C ASN A 174 -12.36 -9.09 -7.92
N SER A 175 -13.63 -9.11 -8.32
CA SER A 175 -14.50 -10.26 -8.19
C SER A 175 -14.84 -10.78 -9.57
N PHE A 176 -14.74 -12.08 -9.75
CA PHE A 176 -15.12 -12.75 -10.97
C PHE A 176 -15.96 -13.99 -10.67
N GLN A 177 -16.88 -14.29 -11.55
CA GLN A 177 -17.71 -15.47 -11.45
C GLN A 177 -17.16 -16.56 -12.38
N ASP A 178 -16.92 -17.73 -11.83
CA ASP A 178 -16.59 -18.92 -12.61
C ASP A 178 -17.83 -19.31 -13.46
N GLU A 179 -17.65 -19.42 -14.77
CA GLU A 179 -18.76 -19.67 -15.68
C GLU A 179 -19.42 -21.03 -15.47
N LYS A 180 -18.65 -22.04 -15.08
CA LYS A 180 -19.12 -23.43 -14.90
C LYS A 180 -19.77 -23.63 -13.54
N THR A 181 -19.08 -23.20 -12.49
CA THR A 181 -19.52 -23.44 -11.10
C THR A 181 -20.41 -22.31 -10.55
N LYS A 182 -20.50 -21.18 -11.26
CA LYS A 182 -21.18 -19.96 -10.82
C LYS A 182 -20.66 -19.42 -9.48
N ARG A 183 -19.52 -19.91 -9.04
CA ARG A 183 -18.87 -19.45 -7.82
C ARG A 183 -18.26 -18.08 -8.03
N ILE A 184 -18.53 -17.13 -7.15
CA ILE A 184 -17.89 -15.83 -7.10
C ILE A 184 -16.59 -15.99 -6.30
N THR A 185 -15.49 -15.55 -6.86
CA THR A 185 -14.16 -15.49 -6.22
C THR A 185 -13.69 -14.05 -6.19
N THR A 186 -13.36 -13.56 -5.00
CA THR A 186 -12.82 -12.22 -4.80
C THR A 186 -11.34 -12.32 -4.49
N GLN A 187 -10.51 -11.56 -5.21
CA GLN A 187 -9.06 -11.59 -5.08
C GLN A 187 -8.50 -10.17 -5.09
N ILE A 188 -7.31 -10.00 -4.51
CA ILE A 188 -6.57 -8.75 -4.66
C ILE A 188 -6.16 -8.58 -6.14
N GLN A 189 -6.35 -7.37 -6.65
CA GLN A 189 -6.02 -7.02 -8.03
C GLN A 189 -4.50 -6.84 -8.19
N LEU A 190 -3.80 -7.95 -8.25
CA LEU A 190 -2.35 -8.03 -8.46
C LEU A 190 -2.02 -9.09 -9.53
N PRO A 191 -0.93 -8.90 -10.27
CA PRO A 191 -0.53 -9.81 -11.35
C PRO A 191 0.04 -11.13 -10.81
N GLY A 192 -0.30 -12.20 -11.51
CA GLY A 192 0.33 -13.52 -11.38
C GLY A 192 0.46 -14.02 -9.94
N LYS A 193 1.66 -14.45 -9.57
CA LYS A 193 1.96 -15.00 -8.23
C LYS A 193 1.90 -13.95 -7.11
N ALA A 194 2.07 -12.65 -7.42
CA ALA A 194 2.04 -11.59 -6.41
C ALA A 194 0.74 -11.59 -5.63
N ARG A 195 -0.38 -11.91 -6.27
CA ARG A 195 -1.71 -12.03 -5.68
C ARG A 195 -1.77 -12.95 -4.47
N ASN A 196 -1.01 -14.07 -4.50
CA ASN A 196 -0.99 -15.05 -3.44
C ASN A 196 0.20 -14.86 -2.47
N MET A 197 1.34 -14.38 -2.98
CA MET A 197 2.58 -14.28 -2.20
C MET A 197 2.65 -12.99 -1.38
N LEU A 198 2.22 -11.88 -1.96
CA LEU A 198 2.33 -10.57 -1.31
C LEU A 198 1.54 -10.50 0.01
N PRO A 199 0.30 -10.98 0.08
CA PRO A 199 -0.45 -10.99 1.33
C PRO A 199 0.28 -11.70 2.48
N LEU A 200 1.12 -12.70 2.19
CA LEU A 200 1.85 -13.44 3.22
C LEU A 200 2.87 -12.59 3.99
N LEU A 201 3.28 -11.44 3.44
CA LEU A 201 4.25 -10.54 4.05
C LEU A 201 3.64 -9.60 5.09
N PHE A 202 2.31 -9.51 5.14
CA PHE A 202 1.60 -8.60 6.06
C PHE A 202 1.10 -9.34 7.30
N SER A 203 1.22 -8.71 8.46
CA SER A 203 0.71 -9.25 9.72
C SER A 203 -0.82 -9.13 9.83
N ASN A 204 -1.37 -8.05 9.28
CA ASN A 204 -2.80 -7.79 9.27
C ASN A 204 -3.26 -7.51 7.83
N ILE A 205 -4.33 -8.19 7.42
CA ILE A 205 -4.98 -7.98 6.13
C ILE A 205 -6.45 -7.80 6.39
N TRP A 206 -6.97 -6.64 6.05
CA TRP A 206 -8.36 -6.26 6.32
C TRP A 206 -9.04 -5.78 5.04
N GLU A 207 -10.34 -6.04 4.95
CA GLU A 207 -11.16 -5.52 3.86
C GLU A 207 -12.00 -4.35 4.36
N THR A 208 -11.94 -3.21 3.66
CA THR A 208 -12.86 -2.10 3.90
C THR A 208 -14.03 -2.13 2.93
N ARG A 209 -15.22 -1.83 3.44
CA ARG A 209 -16.46 -1.67 2.65
C ARG A 209 -17.17 -0.39 3.04
N SER A 210 -17.77 0.26 2.04
CA SER A 210 -18.80 1.27 2.27
C SER A 210 -20.12 0.58 2.60
N THR A 211 -20.91 1.17 3.47
CA THR A 211 -22.24 0.68 3.80
C THR A 211 -23.29 1.72 3.46
N THR A 212 -24.53 1.27 3.33
CA THR A 212 -25.72 2.13 3.22
C THR A 212 -26.31 2.47 4.58
N ASP A 213 -25.71 1.98 5.68
CA ASP A 213 -26.14 2.29 7.03
C ASP A 213 -25.76 3.74 7.38
N GLU A 214 -26.73 4.53 7.81
CA GLU A 214 -26.52 5.93 8.22
C GLU A 214 -25.56 6.05 9.41
N LYS A 215 -25.43 5.01 10.23
CA LYS A 215 -24.59 5.02 11.44
C LYS A 215 -23.13 4.64 11.17
N ALA A 216 -22.87 3.82 10.16
CA ALA A 216 -21.54 3.33 9.84
C ALA A 216 -21.31 3.43 8.33
N GLN A 217 -20.69 4.52 7.89
CA GLN A 217 -20.37 4.74 6.46
C GLN A 217 -19.29 3.79 5.95
N HIS A 218 -18.35 3.41 6.81
CA HIS A 218 -17.26 2.50 6.48
C HIS A 218 -17.09 1.42 7.54
N VAL A 219 -16.99 0.19 7.10
CA VAL A 219 -16.71 -0.95 7.98
C VAL A 219 -15.42 -1.65 7.55
N LEU A 220 -14.76 -2.28 8.52
CA LEU A 220 -13.57 -3.09 8.35
C LEU A 220 -13.91 -4.54 8.67
N LEU A 221 -13.69 -5.44 7.71
CA LEU A 221 -13.78 -6.87 7.94
C LEU A 221 -12.42 -7.38 8.45
N THR A 222 -12.44 -8.06 9.57
CA THR A 222 -11.25 -8.64 10.23
C THR A 222 -11.23 -10.16 10.11
N ARG A 223 -12.28 -10.77 9.53
CA ARG A 223 -12.40 -12.18 9.21
C ARG A 223 -13.03 -12.35 7.83
N SER A 224 -12.64 -13.40 7.14
CA SER A 224 -13.21 -13.74 5.82
C SER A 224 -14.67 -14.12 5.93
N GLU A 225 -15.45 -13.70 4.94
CA GLU A 225 -16.86 -14.07 4.79
C GLU A 225 -17.02 -15.05 3.62
N PRO A 226 -18.06 -15.91 3.64
CA PRO A 226 -18.43 -16.68 2.46
C PRO A 226 -18.67 -15.77 1.25
N ARG A 227 -18.03 -16.04 0.12
CA ARG A 227 -18.07 -15.23 -1.12
C ARG A 227 -17.30 -13.89 -1.05
N GLY A 228 -16.61 -13.59 0.06
CA GLY A 228 -15.73 -12.42 0.19
C GLY A 228 -14.28 -12.73 -0.21
N PHE A 229 -13.38 -11.86 0.21
CA PHE A 229 -11.95 -12.06 0.06
C PHE A 229 -11.43 -13.02 1.14
N ASP A 230 -10.87 -14.16 0.72
CA ASP A 230 -10.43 -15.21 1.65
C ASP A 230 -9.11 -14.89 2.38
N GLY A 231 -8.37 -13.85 1.96
CA GLY A 231 -7.06 -13.49 2.50
C GLY A 231 -7.08 -12.69 3.80
N ILE A 232 -8.26 -12.41 4.38
CA ILE A 232 -8.39 -11.58 5.58
C ILE A 232 -7.80 -12.30 6.79
N ARG A 233 -6.94 -11.59 7.54
CA ARG A 233 -6.38 -12.07 8.79
C ARG A 233 -5.99 -10.92 9.70
N THR A 234 -5.89 -11.19 11.00
CA THR A 234 -5.44 -10.23 12.00
C THR A 234 -4.63 -10.92 13.10
N THR A 235 -3.58 -10.24 13.56
CA THR A 235 -2.83 -10.63 14.77
C THR A 235 -3.40 -9.97 16.02
N ILE A 236 -4.33 -9.04 15.87
CA ILE A 236 -4.93 -8.30 16.98
C ILE A 236 -6.08 -9.13 17.55
N GLN A 237 -5.96 -9.46 18.83
CA GLN A 237 -6.96 -10.23 19.55
C GLN A 237 -8.18 -9.38 19.91
N GLY A 238 -9.33 -10.03 20.07
CA GLY A 238 -10.56 -9.38 20.58
C GLY A 238 -11.31 -8.51 19.57
N LEU A 239 -10.88 -8.47 18.30
CA LEU A 239 -11.65 -7.77 17.25
C LEU A 239 -12.89 -8.57 16.86
N THR A 240 -14.01 -7.85 16.72
CA THR A 240 -15.23 -8.39 16.11
C THR A 240 -15.02 -8.63 14.61
N PRO A 241 -15.74 -9.57 13.97
CA PRO A 241 -15.62 -9.82 12.53
C PRO A 241 -15.82 -8.59 11.66
N VAL A 242 -16.68 -7.67 12.11
CA VAL A 242 -16.98 -6.39 11.46
C VAL A 242 -16.75 -5.28 12.50
N VAL A 243 -15.98 -4.27 12.12
CA VAL A 243 -15.65 -3.11 12.96
C VAL A 243 -16.06 -1.83 12.24
N ASP A 244 -16.80 -0.94 12.90
CA ASP A 244 -17.07 0.43 12.40
C ASP A 244 -15.77 1.23 12.40
N VAL A 245 -15.35 1.67 11.21
CA VAL A 245 -14.15 2.50 11.01
C VAL A 245 -14.48 3.88 10.47
N THR A 246 -15.72 4.32 10.61
CA THR A 246 -16.17 5.65 10.22
C THR A 246 -15.47 6.72 11.06
N ILE A 247 -14.86 7.71 10.42
CA ILE A 247 -14.24 8.84 11.09
C ILE A 247 -15.33 9.88 11.35
N LYS A 248 -15.80 9.97 12.60
CA LYS A 248 -16.90 10.86 12.99
C LYS A 248 -16.43 12.28 13.34
N ASN A 249 -15.13 12.46 13.57
CA ASN A 249 -14.54 13.77 13.86
C ASN A 249 -13.20 13.92 13.16
N LEU A 250 -13.13 14.79 12.16
CA LEU A 250 -11.93 15.06 11.38
C LEU A 250 -10.86 15.84 12.14
N SER A 251 -11.21 16.51 13.23
CA SER A 251 -10.23 17.20 14.08
C SER A 251 -9.45 16.26 14.99
N GLN A 252 -9.95 15.04 15.18
CA GLN A 252 -9.32 14.00 15.99
C GLN A 252 -9.45 12.62 15.29
N PRO A 253 -8.97 12.48 14.06
CA PRO A 253 -9.19 11.29 13.27
C PRO A 253 -8.60 10.03 13.90
N GLU A 254 -7.50 10.16 14.63
CA GLU A 254 -6.83 9.06 15.33
C GLU A 254 -7.70 8.38 16.38
N SER A 255 -8.77 9.05 16.87
CA SER A 255 -9.71 8.47 17.83
C SER A 255 -10.66 7.45 17.19
N PHE A 256 -10.60 7.29 15.88
CA PHE A 256 -11.47 6.44 15.07
C PHE A 256 -10.68 5.46 14.22
N GLY A 257 -11.40 4.62 13.52
CA GLY A 257 -10.86 3.79 12.45
C GLY A 257 -9.74 2.85 12.87
N ILE A 258 -8.84 2.61 11.94
CA ILE A 258 -7.70 1.69 12.12
C ILE A 258 -6.76 2.18 13.23
N GLY A 259 -6.53 3.49 13.35
CA GLY A 259 -5.70 4.04 14.43
C GLY A 259 -6.24 3.71 15.83
N ALA A 260 -7.55 3.80 16.03
CA ALA A 260 -8.17 3.42 17.30
C ALA A 260 -8.03 1.92 17.61
N ILE A 261 -8.12 1.06 16.57
CA ILE A 261 -7.89 -0.39 16.68
C ILE A 261 -6.46 -0.65 17.17
N LEU A 262 -5.48 -0.03 16.51
CA LEU A 262 -4.06 -0.23 16.81
C LEU A 262 -3.70 0.24 18.22
N ARG A 263 -4.23 1.38 18.66
CA ARG A 263 -4.00 1.88 20.04
C ARG A 263 -4.54 0.94 21.11
N LYS A 264 -5.72 0.38 20.90
CA LYS A 264 -6.30 -0.59 21.83
C LYS A 264 -5.50 -1.89 21.91
N ALA A 265 -4.80 -2.24 20.84
CA ALA A 265 -3.99 -3.45 20.75
C ALA A 265 -2.59 -3.29 21.35
N GLN A 266 -2.10 -2.06 21.58
CA GLN A 266 -0.81 -1.83 22.24
C GLN A 266 -0.93 -2.11 23.73
N PRO A 267 -0.06 -2.96 24.33
CA PRO A 267 -0.02 -3.10 25.77
C PRO A 267 0.32 -1.73 26.40
N THR A 268 -0.35 -1.38 27.49
CA THR A 268 -0.34 -0.07 28.16
C THR A 268 1.05 0.43 28.62
N ASN A 269 2.09 -0.37 28.46
CA ASN A 269 3.46 -0.07 28.94
C ASN A 269 4.42 0.53 27.88
N GLN A 270 4.00 0.76 26.63
CA GLN A 270 4.92 1.30 25.62
C GLN A 270 4.93 2.83 25.51
N THR A 271 4.03 3.54 26.19
CA THR A 271 3.95 5.01 26.14
C THR A 271 5.11 5.72 26.85
N ALA A 272 5.85 5.03 27.71
CA ALA A 272 6.94 5.62 28.49
C ALA A 272 8.34 5.54 27.82
N ALA A 273 8.55 4.61 26.89
CA ALA A 273 9.87 4.36 26.28
C ALA A 273 10.16 5.19 25.01
N ALA A 274 9.12 5.66 24.32
CA ALA A 274 9.31 6.40 23.05
C ALA A 274 9.82 7.83 23.23
N ASN A 275 9.75 8.39 24.45
CA ASN A 275 10.16 9.78 24.75
C ASN A 275 11.60 9.93 25.27
N SER A 276 12.37 8.85 25.43
CA SER A 276 13.69 8.92 26.08
C SER A 276 14.90 8.86 25.18
N VAL A 277 14.74 8.72 23.85
CA VAL A 277 15.88 8.70 22.91
C VAL A 277 15.68 9.76 21.83
N ARG A 278 15.84 11.02 22.22
CA ARG A 278 16.18 12.09 21.25
C ARG A 278 17.60 12.53 21.51
N PRO A 279 18.55 12.41 20.58
CA PRO A 279 19.79 13.16 20.65
C PRO A 279 19.47 14.65 20.45
N ALA A 280 19.95 15.47 21.36
CA ALA A 280 19.87 16.92 21.27
C ALA A 280 20.53 17.39 19.97
N SER A 281 19.81 18.16 19.18
CA SER A 281 20.34 18.87 18.01
C SER A 281 21.47 19.78 18.45
N ALA A 282 22.68 19.51 18.00
CA ALA A 282 23.83 20.40 18.16
C ALA A 282 23.54 21.71 17.42
N SER A 283 23.41 22.80 18.18
CA SER A 283 23.37 24.15 17.65
C SER A 283 24.74 24.47 17.08
N THR A 284 24.88 24.55 15.76
CA THR A 284 26.07 25.07 15.08
C THR A 284 26.00 26.59 15.14
N THR A 285 26.74 27.17 16.07
CA THR A 285 27.07 28.58 16.08
C THR A 285 28.01 28.85 14.89
N GLN A 286 27.58 29.67 13.95
CA GLN A 286 28.46 30.28 12.94
C GLN A 286 29.36 31.32 13.62
N PRO A 287 30.68 31.34 13.37
CA PRO A 287 31.51 32.48 13.71
C PRO A 287 31.37 33.57 12.63
N ALA A 288 31.13 34.79 13.07
CA ALA A 288 31.23 36.00 12.27
C ALA A 288 32.66 36.20 11.78
N ARG A 289 32.83 36.35 10.46
CA ARG A 289 33.76 37.29 9.82
C ARG A 289 33.46 37.40 8.33
#